data_0f73775131526caf3fc71371efc9abfe
#
_entry.id   0f73775131526caf3fc71371efc9abfe
#
_cell.length_a   1.000
_cell.length_b   1.000
_cell.length_c   1.000
_cell.angle_alpha   90.00
_cell.angle_beta   90.00
_cell.angle_gamma   90.00
#
_symmetry.space_group_name_H-M   'P 1'
#
loop_
_entity.id
_entity.type
_entity.pdbx_description
1 polymer ?
#
loop_
_entity_poly.entity_id
_entity_poly.type
_entity_poly.pdbx_seq_one_letter_code
_entity_poly.pdbx_strand_id
1 'polypeptide(L)'
;LQGGLELYGPIDSYKLNGAFSLTDGHFTVPIVGSELSSNEALEIKLTEDVISLDTGTFFVPSDSTLAKVYGDVYHNRFDSLVFDLKLHSDSILAVNMQRNVDGYFYGTAVVLGDLLLEGPLEQLHLDLTLATKEGTNFKVRLDNPKAVEIPSYIRFTDASLPRPDTIETK
;
A
#
# COMPACT_ATOMS: atom_id res chain seq x y z
N LEU A 1 2.36 8.94 -23.08
CA LEU A 1 1.16 8.13 -23.32
C LEU A 1 0.86 8.10 -24.81
N GLN A 2 0.73 6.93 -25.40
CA GLN A 2 0.39 6.72 -26.81
C GLN A 2 -0.63 5.58 -26.90
N GLY A 3 -1.69 5.78 -27.69
CA GLY A 3 -2.71 4.76 -27.89
C GLY A 3 -4.00 5.33 -28.44
N GLY A 4 -5.04 4.50 -28.48
CA GLY A 4 -6.37 4.87 -28.92
C GLY A 4 -7.43 4.25 -28.02
N LEU A 5 -8.44 5.06 -27.72
CA LEU A 5 -9.64 4.64 -26.99
C LEU A 5 -10.85 4.93 -27.87
N GLU A 6 -11.74 3.97 -27.94
CA GLU A 6 -13.01 4.07 -28.64
C GLU A 6 -14.15 4.02 -27.62
N LEU A 7 -15.02 5.02 -27.67
CA LEU A 7 -16.23 5.08 -26.88
C LEU A 7 -17.42 4.92 -27.81
N TYR A 8 -18.28 3.94 -27.59
CA TYR A 8 -19.41 3.65 -28.45
C TYR A 8 -20.65 3.21 -27.66
N GLY A 9 -21.82 3.32 -28.27
CA GLY A 9 -23.12 2.99 -27.68
C GLY A 9 -23.89 4.20 -27.18
N PRO A 10 -25.06 3.98 -26.57
CA PRO A 10 -25.87 5.03 -25.96
C PRO A 10 -25.14 5.74 -24.82
N ILE A 11 -25.45 7.02 -24.61
CA ILE A 11 -24.74 7.86 -23.62
C ILE A 11 -24.91 7.39 -22.16
N ASP A 12 -25.99 6.69 -21.89
CA ASP A 12 -26.32 6.11 -20.58
C ASP A 12 -25.81 4.67 -20.41
N SER A 13 -25.32 4.06 -21.49
CA SER A 13 -24.78 2.69 -21.51
C SER A 13 -23.62 2.55 -22.49
N TYR A 14 -22.71 3.53 -22.47
CA TYR A 14 -21.52 3.53 -23.32
C TYR A 14 -20.59 2.35 -22.98
N LYS A 15 -19.89 1.91 -24.00
CA LYS A 15 -18.85 0.88 -23.92
C LYS A 15 -17.52 1.53 -24.28
N LEU A 16 -16.49 1.13 -23.58
CA LEU A 16 -15.12 1.59 -23.78
C LEU A 16 -14.27 0.42 -24.28
N ASN A 17 -13.49 0.65 -25.33
CA ASN A 17 -12.53 -0.31 -25.82
C ASN A 17 -11.29 0.43 -26.32
N GLY A 18 -10.12 -0.19 -26.13
CA GLY A 18 -8.89 0.38 -26.64
C GLY A 18 -7.64 -0.18 -26.00
N ALA A 19 -6.53 0.38 -26.40
CA ALA A 19 -5.24 0.09 -25.78
C ALA A 19 -4.39 1.35 -25.81
N PHE A 20 -3.57 1.50 -24.79
CA PHE A 20 -2.57 2.55 -24.73
C PHE A 20 -1.29 2.06 -24.04
N SER A 21 -0.23 2.71 -24.42
CA SER A 21 1.11 2.47 -23.91
C SER A 21 1.52 3.67 -23.06
N LEU A 22 1.90 3.40 -21.82
CA LEU A 22 2.43 4.39 -20.89
C LEU A 22 3.94 4.22 -20.79
N THR A 23 4.69 5.24 -21.23
CA THR A 23 6.14 5.33 -21.07
C THR A 23 6.47 6.30 -19.94
N ASP A 24 7.60 6.08 -19.28
CA ASP A 24 8.08 6.94 -18.18
C ASP A 24 7.05 7.10 -17.04
N GLY A 25 6.41 5.99 -16.68
CA GLY A 25 5.47 5.96 -15.56
C GLY A 25 6.17 6.14 -14.21
N HIS A 26 5.60 6.98 -13.34
CA HIS A 26 6.02 7.13 -11.95
C HIS A 26 4.84 6.82 -11.03
N PHE A 27 5.09 5.96 -10.04
CA PHE A 27 4.09 5.53 -9.08
C PHE A 27 4.65 5.66 -7.67
N THR A 28 3.88 6.25 -6.80
CA THR A 28 4.20 6.34 -5.38
C THR A 28 3.25 5.46 -4.58
N VAL A 29 3.79 4.67 -3.67
CA VAL A 29 3.03 3.86 -2.72
C VAL A 29 3.22 4.46 -1.32
N PRO A 30 2.37 5.42 -0.91
CA PRO A 30 2.62 6.24 0.28
C PRO A 30 2.70 5.44 1.58
N ILE A 31 1.94 4.35 1.66
CA ILE A 31 1.87 3.51 2.86
C ILE A 31 3.20 2.83 3.21
N VAL A 32 4.08 2.61 2.22
CA VAL A 32 5.40 2.00 2.38
C VAL A 32 6.54 2.95 2.01
N GLY A 33 6.23 4.16 1.54
CA GLY A 33 7.19 5.18 1.16
C GLY A 33 8.04 4.82 -0.06
N SER A 34 7.55 3.91 -0.91
CA SER A 34 8.28 3.45 -2.09
C SER A 34 7.83 4.21 -3.32
N GLU A 35 8.80 4.55 -4.16
CA GLU A 35 8.61 5.15 -5.47
C GLU A 35 9.04 4.15 -6.53
N LEU A 36 8.17 3.90 -7.48
CA LEU A 36 8.39 2.99 -8.59
C LEU A 36 8.36 3.76 -9.90
N SER A 37 9.24 3.43 -10.81
CA SER A 37 9.28 4.01 -12.14
C SER A 37 9.33 2.93 -13.20
N SER A 38 8.82 3.22 -14.39
CA SER A 38 8.93 2.33 -15.54
C SER A 38 9.54 3.10 -16.70
N ASN A 39 10.65 2.59 -17.25
CA ASN A 39 11.26 3.10 -18.47
C ASN A 39 10.76 2.37 -19.73
N GLU A 40 10.17 1.19 -19.52
CA GLU A 40 9.56 0.42 -20.60
C GLU A 40 8.11 0.84 -20.79
N ALA A 41 7.61 0.63 -22.00
CA ALA A 41 6.23 0.87 -22.30
C ALA A 41 5.34 -0.15 -21.55
N LEU A 42 4.47 0.36 -20.70
CA LEU A 42 3.44 -0.43 -20.05
C LEU A 42 2.22 -0.48 -20.97
N GLU A 43 1.92 -1.66 -21.49
CA GLU A 43 0.76 -1.87 -22.33
C GLU A 43 -0.50 -2.11 -21.48
N ILE A 44 -1.47 -1.23 -21.64
CA ILE A 44 -2.75 -1.30 -20.92
C ILE A 44 -3.86 -1.45 -21.96
N LYS A 45 -4.64 -2.53 -21.82
CA LYS A 45 -5.81 -2.78 -22.66
C LYS A 45 -7.07 -2.51 -21.85
N LEU A 46 -8.00 -1.76 -22.44
CA LEU A 46 -9.31 -1.53 -21.88
C LEU A 46 -10.36 -2.24 -22.72
N THR A 47 -11.23 -2.93 -22.04
CA THR A 47 -12.46 -3.47 -22.60
C THR A 47 -13.67 -2.95 -21.83
N GLU A 48 -14.87 -3.40 -22.18
CA GLU A 48 -16.10 -2.99 -21.53
C GLU A 48 -16.08 -3.13 -20.00
N ASP A 49 -15.44 -4.19 -19.51
CA ASP A 49 -15.47 -4.58 -18.10
C ASP A 49 -14.09 -4.78 -17.46
N VAL A 50 -13.01 -4.69 -18.24
CA VAL A 50 -11.67 -5.07 -17.78
C VAL A 50 -10.60 -4.09 -18.25
N ILE A 51 -9.75 -3.72 -17.34
CA ILE A 51 -8.46 -3.07 -17.59
C ILE A 51 -7.40 -4.13 -17.41
N SER A 52 -6.80 -4.58 -18.50
CA SER A 52 -5.73 -5.58 -18.47
C SER A 52 -4.37 -4.91 -18.53
N LEU A 53 -3.54 -5.26 -17.57
CA LEU A 53 -2.14 -4.89 -17.51
C LEU A 53 -1.33 -6.06 -18.08
N ASP A 54 -0.77 -5.91 -19.27
CA ASP A 54 0.26 -6.83 -19.73
C ASP A 54 1.50 -6.65 -18.84
N THR A 55 2.45 -7.54 -18.90
CA THR A 55 3.62 -7.48 -18.00
C THR A 55 4.30 -6.12 -18.06
N GLY A 56 4.21 -5.37 -16.97
CA GLY A 56 4.93 -4.11 -16.77
C GLY A 56 6.17 -4.32 -15.90
N THR A 57 7.31 -3.79 -16.33
CA THR A 57 8.54 -3.79 -15.54
C THR A 57 8.69 -2.46 -14.83
N PHE A 58 8.79 -2.51 -13.51
CA PHE A 58 9.00 -1.35 -12.65
C PHE A 58 10.34 -1.48 -11.94
N PHE A 59 10.96 -0.35 -11.67
CA PHE A 59 12.20 -0.27 -10.89
C PHE A 59 12.09 0.82 -9.82
N VAL A 60 12.90 0.69 -8.80
CA VAL A 60 13.06 1.73 -7.78
C VAL A 60 14.19 2.65 -8.21
N PRO A 61 13.94 3.95 -8.42
CA PRO A 61 14.94 4.88 -8.96
C PRO A 61 16.22 4.97 -8.12
N SER A 62 16.10 4.74 -6.79
CA SER A 62 17.22 4.88 -5.86
C SER A 62 18.20 3.70 -5.88
N ASP A 63 17.82 2.51 -6.32
CA ASP A 63 18.66 1.31 -6.27
C ASP A 63 18.57 0.41 -7.50
N SER A 64 17.75 0.78 -8.50
CA SER A 64 17.53 0.05 -9.76
C SER A 64 17.05 -1.40 -9.59
N THR A 65 16.46 -1.73 -8.46
CA THR A 65 15.80 -3.03 -8.26
C THR A 65 14.51 -3.12 -9.07
N LEU A 66 14.16 -4.33 -9.51
CA LEU A 66 13.11 -4.55 -10.50
C LEU A 66 11.96 -5.35 -9.94
N ALA A 67 10.74 -5.00 -10.34
CA ALA A 67 9.54 -5.79 -10.16
C ALA A 67 8.74 -5.88 -11.45
N LYS A 68 8.07 -7.01 -11.65
CA LYS A 68 7.12 -7.23 -12.73
C LYS A 68 5.72 -7.22 -12.17
N VAL A 69 4.84 -6.43 -12.80
CA VAL A 69 3.43 -6.34 -12.42
C VAL A 69 2.59 -6.74 -13.62
N TYR A 70 1.57 -7.54 -13.41
CA TYR A 70 0.63 -7.98 -14.44
C TYR A 70 -0.71 -8.37 -13.81
N GLY A 71 -1.76 -8.42 -14.62
CA GLY A 71 -3.08 -8.85 -14.18
C GLY A 71 -4.19 -7.94 -14.68
N ASP A 72 -5.32 -8.05 -14.03
CA ASP A 72 -6.56 -7.42 -14.46
C ASP A 72 -7.19 -6.59 -13.35
N VAL A 73 -7.86 -5.51 -13.74
CA VAL A 73 -8.77 -4.77 -12.88
C VAL A 73 -10.14 -4.78 -13.56
N TYR A 74 -11.06 -5.50 -12.95
CA TYR A 74 -12.44 -5.55 -13.41
C TYR A 74 -13.19 -4.30 -12.95
N HIS A 75 -14.06 -3.78 -13.80
CA HIS A 75 -14.84 -2.58 -13.49
C HIS A 75 -16.25 -2.65 -14.06
N ASN A 76 -17.18 -1.98 -13.39
CA ASN A 76 -18.49 -1.69 -13.93
C ASN A 76 -18.58 -0.19 -14.19
N ARG A 77 -18.25 0.24 -15.40
CA ARG A 77 -18.18 1.67 -15.78
C ARG A 77 -17.37 2.55 -14.81
N PHE A 78 -16.33 1.99 -14.23
CA PHE A 78 -15.46 2.58 -13.19
C PHE A 78 -16.13 2.91 -11.85
N ASP A 79 -17.39 2.53 -11.63
CA ASP A 79 -18.09 2.73 -10.35
C ASP A 79 -17.62 1.75 -9.28
N SER A 80 -17.23 0.54 -9.69
CA SER A 80 -16.66 -0.48 -8.81
C SER A 80 -15.40 -1.06 -9.45
N LEU A 81 -14.38 -1.24 -8.64
CA LEU A 81 -13.11 -1.82 -9.08
C LEU A 81 -12.86 -3.11 -8.29
N VAL A 82 -12.54 -4.18 -9.02
CA VAL A 82 -12.13 -5.47 -8.43
C VAL A 82 -10.77 -5.82 -9.00
N PHE A 83 -9.79 -5.99 -8.15
CA PHE A 83 -8.40 -6.22 -8.50
C PHE A 83 -8.08 -7.70 -8.57
N ASP A 84 -7.26 -8.10 -9.54
CA ASP A 84 -6.52 -9.37 -9.63
C ASP A 84 -5.16 -9.03 -10.23
N LEU A 85 -4.28 -8.47 -9.38
CA LEU A 85 -2.95 -8.03 -9.78
C LEU A 85 -1.87 -8.86 -9.09
N LYS A 86 -0.87 -9.23 -9.85
CA LYS A 86 0.30 -9.98 -9.39
C LYS A 86 1.55 -9.15 -9.58
N LEU A 87 2.40 -9.19 -8.57
CA LEU A 87 3.72 -8.60 -8.62
C LEU A 87 4.74 -9.68 -8.26
N HIS A 88 5.79 -9.78 -9.06
CA HIS A 88 6.93 -10.64 -8.82
C HIS A 88 8.21 -9.84 -8.84
N SER A 89 9.10 -10.10 -7.90
CA SER A 89 10.43 -9.47 -7.87
C SER A 89 11.50 -10.41 -7.35
N ASP A 90 12.64 -10.42 -8.01
CA ASP A 90 13.88 -11.05 -7.52
C ASP A 90 14.61 -10.17 -6.51
N SER A 91 14.36 -8.88 -6.53
CA SER A 91 14.86 -7.91 -5.55
C SER A 91 14.16 -6.57 -5.77
N ILE A 92 13.47 -6.06 -4.77
CA ILE A 92 12.88 -4.72 -4.78
C ILE A 92 12.99 -4.06 -3.42
N LEU A 93 13.29 -2.76 -3.40
CA LEU A 93 13.16 -1.92 -2.22
C LEU A 93 11.67 -1.63 -1.97
N ALA A 94 11.02 -2.55 -1.26
CA ALA A 94 9.58 -2.50 -1.05
C ALA A 94 9.16 -1.50 0.03
N VAL A 95 10.03 -1.20 0.98
CA VAL A 95 9.79 -0.22 2.04
C VAL A 95 10.94 0.75 2.13
N ASN A 96 10.63 2.04 2.12
CA ASN A 96 11.60 3.11 2.32
C ASN A 96 10.96 4.24 3.16
N MET A 97 10.79 3.98 4.44
CA MET A 97 10.11 4.91 5.35
C MET A 97 11.05 5.48 6.39
N GLN A 98 11.02 6.79 6.52
CA GLN A 98 11.67 7.46 7.65
C GLN A 98 10.87 7.24 8.93
N ARG A 99 11.59 7.32 10.06
CA ARG A 99 10.94 7.24 11.37
C ARG A 99 9.94 8.39 11.54
N ASN A 100 8.68 8.04 11.71
CA ASN A 100 7.59 8.98 12.03
C ASN A 100 7.05 8.67 13.43
N VAL A 101 6.63 9.71 14.15
CA VAL A 101 6.07 9.59 15.51
C VAL A 101 4.80 8.75 15.51
N ASP A 102 3.99 8.86 14.49
CA ASP A 102 2.71 8.17 14.36
C ASP A 102 2.80 6.83 13.59
N GLY A 103 3.97 6.52 13.01
CA GLY A 103 4.18 5.32 12.21
C GLY A 103 4.41 4.07 13.06
N TYR A 104 3.76 2.96 12.69
CA TYR A 104 3.97 1.66 13.33
C TYR A 104 5.25 0.98 12.89
N PHE A 105 5.77 1.32 11.72
CA PHE A 105 7.00 0.76 11.18
C PHE A 105 7.80 1.82 10.42
N TYR A 106 9.09 1.59 10.29
CA TYR A 106 10.03 2.46 9.56
C TYR A 106 11.29 1.71 9.16
N GLY A 107 12.08 2.32 8.29
CA GLY A 107 13.32 1.75 7.77
C GLY A 107 13.20 1.32 6.32
N THR A 108 14.09 0.44 5.93
CA THR A 108 14.17 -0.10 4.57
C THR A 108 13.91 -1.59 4.56
N ALA A 109 13.18 -2.09 3.57
CA ALA A 109 13.04 -3.52 3.33
C ALA A 109 13.29 -3.83 1.86
N VAL A 110 14.37 -4.54 1.60
CA VAL A 110 14.65 -5.15 0.31
C VAL A 110 14.12 -6.57 0.34
N VAL A 111 13.23 -6.89 -0.58
CA VAL A 111 12.54 -8.18 -0.60
C VAL A 111 12.63 -8.84 -1.97
N LEU A 112 12.45 -10.15 -1.99
CA LEU A 112 12.20 -10.96 -3.17
C LEU A 112 10.93 -11.77 -2.94
N GLY A 113 10.20 -12.10 -4.01
CA GLY A 113 9.04 -12.96 -3.95
C GLY A 113 7.85 -12.41 -4.71
N ASP A 114 6.68 -12.84 -4.27
CA ASP A 114 5.42 -12.61 -4.94
C ASP A 114 4.44 -11.86 -4.04
N LEU A 115 3.66 -11.00 -4.67
CA LEU A 115 2.53 -10.30 -4.08
C LEU A 115 1.32 -10.53 -4.96
N LEU A 116 0.20 -10.88 -4.34
CA LEU A 116 -1.10 -10.99 -4.97
C LEU A 116 -2.03 -9.98 -4.34
N LEU A 117 -2.67 -9.15 -5.15
CA LEU A 117 -3.67 -8.17 -4.73
C LEU A 117 -5.00 -8.52 -5.37
N GLU A 118 -5.95 -8.96 -4.57
CA GLU A 118 -7.26 -9.43 -5.02
C GLU A 118 -8.40 -8.73 -4.30
N GLY A 119 -9.55 -8.67 -4.96
CA GLY A 119 -10.81 -8.25 -4.38
C GLY A 119 -11.22 -6.82 -4.70
N PRO A 120 -12.41 -6.42 -4.22
CA PRO A 120 -12.95 -5.10 -4.44
C PRO A 120 -12.16 -4.03 -3.67
N LEU A 121 -12.15 -2.79 -4.19
CA LEU A 121 -11.40 -1.67 -3.62
C LEU A 121 -11.69 -1.43 -2.13
N GLU A 122 -12.93 -1.68 -1.70
CA GLU A 122 -13.37 -1.49 -0.31
C GLU A 122 -12.90 -2.63 0.60
N GLN A 123 -12.49 -3.77 0.04
CA GLN A 123 -12.08 -4.95 0.79
C GLN A 123 -10.96 -5.70 0.04
N LEU A 124 -9.83 -5.05 -0.10
CA LEU A 124 -8.66 -5.63 -0.73
C LEU A 124 -8.05 -6.74 0.12
N HIS A 125 -7.75 -7.86 -0.51
CA HIS A 125 -6.96 -8.95 0.03
C HIS A 125 -5.55 -8.87 -0.54
N LEU A 126 -4.55 -8.90 0.34
CA LEU A 126 -3.14 -8.84 -0.01
C LEU A 126 -2.45 -10.10 0.52
N ASP A 127 -2.02 -10.96 -0.39
CA ASP A 127 -1.21 -12.13 -0.07
C ASP A 127 0.25 -11.87 -0.43
N LEU A 128 1.14 -12.12 0.53
CA LEU A 128 2.56 -11.82 0.43
C LEU A 128 3.40 -13.06 0.71
N THR A 129 4.10 -13.54 -0.29
CA THR A 129 5.12 -14.59 -0.13
C THR A 129 6.49 -13.97 -0.38
N LEU A 130 7.08 -13.39 0.66
CA LEU A 130 8.29 -12.60 0.56
C LEU A 130 9.42 -13.14 1.43
N ALA A 131 10.65 -12.99 0.94
CA ALA A 131 11.86 -13.16 1.73
C ALA A 131 12.67 -11.86 1.73
N THR A 132 13.26 -11.53 2.87
CA THR A 132 14.13 -10.36 2.98
C THR A 132 15.52 -10.65 2.45
N LYS A 133 16.14 -9.63 1.84
CA LYS A 133 17.52 -9.67 1.34
C LYS A 133 18.43 -8.78 2.17
N GLU A 134 19.71 -8.88 1.89
CA GLU A 134 20.74 -7.99 2.43
C GLU A 134 20.38 -6.52 2.14
N GLY A 135 20.66 -5.64 3.09
CA GLY A 135 20.26 -4.23 3.03
C GLY A 135 18.92 -3.95 3.74
N THR A 136 18.20 -4.96 4.19
CA THR A 136 16.98 -4.78 4.97
C THR A 136 17.31 -4.29 6.38
N ASN A 137 16.73 -3.15 6.77
CA ASN A 137 16.77 -2.59 8.12
C ASN A 137 15.37 -2.09 8.51
N PHE A 138 14.48 -3.04 8.68
CA PHE A 138 13.08 -2.81 8.97
C PHE A 138 12.80 -2.91 10.46
N LYS A 139 12.08 -1.94 11.01
CA LYS A 139 11.77 -1.84 12.44
C LYS A 139 10.26 -1.64 12.64
N VAL A 140 9.70 -2.45 13.51
CA VAL A 140 8.31 -2.34 13.95
C VAL A 140 8.29 -1.79 15.38
N ARG A 141 7.45 -0.77 15.60
CA ARG A 141 7.19 -0.25 16.93
C ARG A 141 6.16 -1.14 17.63
N LEU A 142 6.51 -1.64 18.79
CA LEU A 142 5.61 -2.43 19.64
C LEU A 142 4.93 -1.59 20.73
N ASP A 143 5.41 -0.35 20.92
CA ASP A 143 4.80 0.64 21.81
C ASP A 143 3.61 1.28 21.11
N ASN A 144 2.45 1.24 21.75
CA ASN A 144 1.29 1.97 21.26
C ASN A 144 1.50 3.48 21.56
N PRO A 145 1.66 4.36 20.53
CA PRO A 145 1.85 5.80 20.78
C PRO A 145 0.59 6.49 21.29
N LYS A 146 -0.57 5.84 21.23
CA LYS A 146 -1.75 6.30 21.97
C LYS A 146 -1.45 6.04 23.44
N ALA A 147 -1.07 7.11 24.15
CA ALA A 147 -0.93 7.09 25.59
C ALA A 147 -2.11 6.32 26.18
N VAL A 148 -1.82 5.32 26.99
CA VAL A 148 -2.82 4.80 27.89
C VAL A 148 -3.24 6.03 28.71
N GLU A 149 -4.43 6.55 28.48
CA GLU A 149 -5.03 7.51 29.41
C GLU A 149 -5.10 6.77 30.72
N ILE A 150 -4.20 7.11 31.63
CA ILE A 150 -4.25 6.58 33.01
C ILE A 150 -5.60 7.09 33.53
N PRO A 151 -6.54 6.20 33.79
CA PRO A 151 -7.86 6.62 34.24
C PRO A 151 -7.66 7.54 35.46
N SER A 152 -8.28 8.71 35.45
CA SER A 152 -8.11 9.74 36.48
C SER A 152 -8.49 9.30 37.89
N TYR A 153 -9.07 8.11 38.02
CA TYR A 153 -9.41 7.48 39.33
C TYR A 153 -8.25 6.69 39.95
N ILE A 154 -7.11 6.49 39.25
CA ILE A 154 -5.92 5.86 39.83
C ILE A 154 -5.05 6.98 40.41
N ARG A 155 -5.08 7.15 41.72
CA ARG A 155 -4.15 7.99 42.47
C ARG A 155 -3.07 7.13 43.09
N PHE A 156 -1.83 7.39 42.74
CA PHE A 156 -0.69 6.86 43.47
C PHE A 156 -0.50 7.74 44.72
N THR A 157 -0.69 7.16 45.90
CA THR A 157 -0.35 7.82 47.17
C THR A 157 0.97 7.27 47.65
N ASP A 158 1.90 8.13 48.02
CA ASP A 158 3.12 7.74 48.68
C ASP A 158 2.76 7.18 50.07
N ALA A 159 3.13 5.93 50.31
CA ALA A 159 2.85 5.23 51.59
C ALA A 159 3.62 5.82 52.77
N SER A 160 4.55 6.71 52.52
CA SER A 160 5.34 7.41 53.58
C SER A 160 4.64 8.71 54.10
N LEU A 161 3.54 9.14 53.48
CA LEU A 161 2.79 10.32 53.96
C LEU A 161 1.69 9.90 54.96
N PRO A 162 1.54 10.59 56.11
CA PRO A 162 0.48 10.31 57.06
C PRO A 162 -0.89 10.52 56.40
N ARG A 163 -1.80 9.54 56.62
CA ARG A 163 -3.17 9.63 56.10
C ARG A 163 -3.87 10.87 56.73
N PRO A 164 -4.55 11.68 55.96
CA PRO A 164 -5.39 12.73 56.55
C PRO A 164 -6.48 12.04 57.38
N ASP A 165 -6.65 12.49 58.61
CA ASP A 165 -7.63 11.96 59.54
C ASP A 165 -9.01 12.03 58.93
N THR A 166 -9.75 10.92 59.01
CA THR A 166 -11.13 10.84 58.63
C THR A 166 -11.96 11.75 59.49
N ILE A 167 -12.53 12.80 58.93
CA ILE A 167 -13.47 13.69 59.67
C ILE A 167 -14.76 12.89 59.91
N GLU A 168 -14.96 12.40 61.12
CA GLU A 168 -16.26 11.89 61.56
C GLU A 168 -17.26 13.05 61.61
N THR A 169 -18.23 13.03 60.70
CA THR A 169 -19.41 13.91 60.79
C THR A 169 -20.36 13.32 61.82
N LYS A 170 -20.57 14.09 62.89
CA LYS A 170 -21.64 13.91 63.86
C LYS A 170 -22.98 14.30 63.26
#